data_8676fcf705f92f49cf4b6d26e839d87a
#
_entry.id   8676fcf705f92f49cf4b6d26e839d87a
#
_cell.length_a   1.000
_cell.length_b   1.000
_cell.length_c   1.000
_cell.angle_alpha   90.00
_cell.angle_beta   90.00
_cell.angle_gamma   90.00
#
_symmetry.space_group_name_H-M   'P 1'
#
loop_
_entity.id
_entity.type
_entity.pdbx_description
1 polymer ?
#
loop_
_entity_poly.entity_id
_entity_poly.type
_entity_poly.pdbx_seq_one_letter_code
_entity_poly.pdbx_strand_id
1 'polypeptide(L)'
;MAYRIEIGPQAQTQFDKLDPTIAASVERKIIWLAVNADTLMHRRLAGMPDELQGLCKLRVGDYRVLYWVYHNSKLIRLYRIQHRSEVYRSF
;
A
#
# COMPACT_ATOMS: atom_id res chain seq x y z
N MET A 1 16.00 6.89 8.14
CA MET A 1 16.12 5.42 8.00
C MET A 1 14.83 4.88 7.37
N ALA A 2 14.94 3.98 6.41
CA ALA A 2 13.77 3.44 5.73
C ALA A 2 12.97 2.50 6.64
N TYR A 3 11.65 2.54 6.51
CA TYR A 3 10.79 1.58 7.17
C TYR A 3 10.94 0.21 6.50
N ARG A 4 10.72 -0.84 7.28
CA ARG A 4 10.68 -2.20 6.78
C ARG A 4 9.36 -2.41 6.03
N ILE A 5 9.39 -3.15 4.91
CA ILE A 5 8.20 -3.50 4.13
C ILE A 5 7.85 -4.96 4.38
N GLU A 6 6.62 -5.18 4.76
CA GLU A 6 6.05 -6.52 4.93
C GLU A 6 4.90 -6.66 3.93
N ILE A 7 4.95 -7.66 3.07
CA ILE A 7 3.96 -7.84 2.00
C ILE A 7 2.99 -8.94 2.42
N GLY A 8 1.73 -8.58 2.60
CA GLY A 8 0.69 -9.56 2.90
C GLY A 8 0.40 -10.47 1.70
N PRO A 9 -0.23 -11.62 1.93
CA PRO A 9 -0.42 -12.63 0.87
C PRO A 9 -1.26 -12.14 -0.30
N GLN A 10 -2.29 -11.36 -0.06
CA GLN A 10 -3.11 -10.82 -1.15
C GLN A 10 -2.32 -9.82 -1.99
N ALA A 11 -1.57 -8.93 -1.34
CA ALA A 11 -0.73 -7.95 -2.04
C ALA A 11 0.33 -8.65 -2.88
N GLN A 12 0.96 -9.71 -2.36
CA GLN A 12 1.95 -10.47 -3.11
C GLN A 12 1.35 -11.10 -4.35
N THR A 13 0.20 -11.75 -4.22
CA THR A 13 -0.49 -12.37 -5.35
C THR A 13 -0.86 -11.35 -6.41
N GLN A 14 -1.36 -10.19 -5.99
CA GLN A 14 -1.74 -9.13 -6.92
C GLN A 14 -0.52 -8.52 -7.60
N PHE A 15 0.56 -8.31 -6.86
CA PHE A 15 1.81 -7.82 -7.42
C PHE A 15 2.35 -8.75 -8.50
N ASP A 16 2.32 -10.04 -8.25
CA ASP A 16 2.83 -11.05 -9.18
C ASP A 16 2.07 -11.09 -10.50
N LYS A 17 0.82 -10.62 -10.50
CA LYS A 17 -0.02 -10.58 -11.71
C LYS A 17 0.07 -9.27 -12.48
N LEU A 18 0.80 -8.29 -11.96
CA LEU A 18 0.92 -7.00 -12.65
C LEU A 18 1.77 -7.12 -13.90
N ASP A 19 1.43 -6.31 -14.91
CA ASP A 19 2.29 -6.08 -16.06
C ASP A 19 3.67 -5.64 -15.55
N PRO A 20 4.78 -6.13 -16.13
CA PRO A 20 6.13 -5.79 -15.64
C PRO A 20 6.40 -4.30 -15.51
N THR A 21 5.91 -3.47 -16.44
CA THR A 21 6.10 -2.02 -16.38
C THR A 21 5.37 -1.43 -15.18
N ILE A 22 4.16 -1.89 -14.92
CA ILE A 22 3.37 -1.45 -13.78
C ILE A 22 4.00 -1.93 -12.47
N ALA A 23 4.43 -3.19 -12.44
CA ALA A 23 5.10 -3.77 -11.27
C ALA A 23 6.33 -2.96 -10.88
N ALA A 24 7.14 -2.56 -11.87
CA ALA A 24 8.33 -1.74 -11.61
C ALA A 24 7.96 -0.38 -11.02
N SER A 25 6.90 0.25 -11.53
CA SER A 25 6.42 1.54 -11.00
C SER A 25 5.91 1.41 -9.56
N VAL A 26 5.15 0.35 -9.29
CA VAL A 26 4.62 0.06 -7.96
C VAL A 26 5.77 -0.17 -6.99
N GLU A 27 6.75 -0.97 -7.37
CA GLU A 27 7.91 -1.26 -6.53
C GLU A 27 8.69 0.01 -6.17
N ARG A 28 8.97 0.86 -7.15
CA ARG A 28 9.66 2.13 -6.92
C ARG A 28 8.91 3.00 -5.92
N LYS A 29 7.58 3.04 -6.05
CA LYS A 29 6.75 3.88 -5.18
C LYS A 29 6.69 3.30 -3.75
N ILE A 30 6.68 1.99 -3.61
CA ILE A 30 6.73 1.35 -2.30
C ILE A 30 8.07 1.65 -1.60
N ILE A 31 9.17 1.60 -2.34
CA ILE A 31 10.48 1.96 -1.79
C ILE A 31 10.49 3.43 -1.36
N TRP A 32 9.95 4.31 -2.20
CA TRP A 32 9.82 5.73 -1.87
C TRP A 32 8.98 5.92 -0.59
N LEU A 33 7.88 5.18 -0.46
CA LEU A 33 7.04 5.23 0.72
C LEU A 33 7.81 4.85 1.98
N ALA A 34 8.62 3.79 1.91
CA ALA A 34 9.41 3.32 3.04
C ALA A 34 10.45 4.36 3.47
N VAL A 35 11.06 5.04 2.51
CA VAL A 35 12.08 6.06 2.79
C VAL A 35 11.46 7.33 3.39
N ASN A 36 10.25 7.67 2.98
CA ASN A 36 9.61 8.93 3.37
C ASN A 36 8.49 8.78 4.40
N ALA A 37 8.34 7.60 4.99
CA ALA A 37 7.21 7.29 5.86
C ALA A 37 7.09 8.23 7.06
N ASP A 38 8.20 8.71 7.61
CA ASP A 38 8.19 9.60 8.78
C ASP A 38 7.59 10.97 8.50
N THR A 39 7.78 11.48 7.28
CA THR A 39 7.38 12.85 6.93
C THR A 39 6.16 12.91 6.02
N LEU A 40 5.80 11.78 5.41
CA LEU A 40 4.66 11.72 4.50
C LEU A 40 3.34 11.80 5.28
N MET A 41 2.40 12.57 4.75
CA MET A 41 1.03 12.55 5.26
C MET A 41 0.31 11.35 4.65
N HIS A 42 0.11 10.32 5.47
CA HIS A 42 -0.55 9.09 5.03
C HIS A 42 -2.06 9.31 4.89
N ARG A 43 -2.62 8.94 3.76
CA ARG A 43 -4.05 9.14 3.48
C ARG A 43 -4.84 7.91 3.89
N ARG A 44 -5.58 8.03 4.99
CA ARG A 44 -6.41 6.95 5.50
C ARG A 44 -7.71 6.84 4.73
N LEU A 45 -8.16 5.60 4.52
CA LEU A 45 -9.48 5.33 3.95
C LEU A 45 -10.54 5.52 5.03
N ALA A 46 -11.67 6.17 4.64
CA ALA A 46 -12.79 6.38 5.53
C ALA A 46 -13.79 5.23 5.42
N GLY A 47 -14.58 5.01 6.50
CA GLY A 47 -15.68 4.06 6.48
C GLY A 47 -15.27 2.60 6.44
N MET A 48 -14.05 2.27 6.89
CA MET A 48 -13.57 0.90 6.88
C MET A 48 -14.13 0.10 8.05
N PRO A 49 -14.37 -1.23 7.85
CA PRO A 49 -14.70 -2.12 8.96
C PRO A 49 -13.57 -2.14 10.00
N ASP A 50 -13.88 -2.57 11.22
CA ASP A 50 -12.96 -2.51 12.34
C ASP A 50 -11.61 -3.17 12.05
N GLU A 51 -11.61 -4.31 11.37
CA GLU A 51 -10.38 -5.05 11.04
C GLU A 51 -9.49 -4.31 10.03
N LEU A 52 -10.03 -3.30 9.35
CA LEU A 52 -9.29 -2.52 8.35
C LEU A 52 -9.06 -1.07 8.81
N GLN A 53 -9.31 -0.76 10.07
CA GLN A 53 -9.08 0.59 10.57
C GLN A 53 -7.61 0.99 10.43
N GLY A 54 -7.39 2.23 10.05
CA GLY A 54 -6.05 2.74 9.84
C GLY A 54 -5.46 2.45 8.45
N LEU A 55 -6.17 1.70 7.61
CA LEU A 55 -5.71 1.39 6.26
C LEU A 55 -5.54 2.66 5.45
N CYS A 56 -4.39 2.80 4.81
CA CYS A 56 -4.02 3.96 4.01
C CYS A 56 -3.94 3.59 2.54
N LYS A 57 -3.99 4.60 1.67
CA LYS A 57 -3.83 4.39 0.23
C LYS A 57 -2.69 5.22 -0.32
N LEU A 58 -1.97 4.64 -1.26
CA LEU A 58 -0.92 5.30 -2.02
C LEU A 58 -1.23 5.16 -3.50
N ARG A 59 -1.29 6.29 -4.19
CA ARG A 59 -1.58 6.32 -5.62
C ARG A 59 -0.33 6.00 -6.44
N VAL A 60 -0.45 5.05 -7.38
CA VAL A 60 0.59 4.73 -8.34
C VAL A 60 -0.08 4.61 -9.71
N GLY A 61 -0.16 5.73 -10.44
CA GLY A 61 -0.90 5.76 -11.70
C GLY A 61 -2.36 5.38 -11.49
N ASP A 62 -2.83 4.36 -12.21
CA ASP A 62 -4.20 3.85 -12.07
C ASP A 62 -4.34 2.81 -10.97
N TYR A 63 -3.27 2.55 -10.23
CA TYR A 63 -3.27 1.55 -9.17
C TYR A 63 -3.21 2.22 -7.80
N ARG A 64 -3.65 1.47 -6.80
CA ARG A 64 -3.62 1.90 -5.41
C ARG A 64 -2.96 0.82 -4.58
N VAL A 65 -2.00 1.21 -3.77
CA VAL A 65 -1.38 0.34 -2.77
C VAL A 65 -2.06 0.64 -1.44
N LEU A 66 -2.70 -0.37 -0.87
CA LEU A 66 -3.38 -0.25 0.43
C LEU A 66 -2.47 -0.82 1.50
N TYR A 67 -2.22 -0.04 2.56
CA TYR A 67 -1.21 -0.39 3.55
C TYR A 67 -1.54 0.17 4.92
N TRP A 68 -0.91 -0.42 5.93
CA TRP A 68 -0.84 0.16 7.26
C TRP A 68 0.57 0.63 7.53
N VAL A 69 0.70 1.73 8.27
CA VAL A 69 1.99 2.23 8.73
C VAL A 69 2.02 2.17 10.26
N TYR A 70 3.07 1.56 10.78
CA TYR A 70 3.31 1.42 12.20
C TYR A 70 4.58 2.18 12.54
N HIS A 71 4.41 3.43 12.99
CA HIS A 71 5.55 4.33 13.22
C HIS A 71 6.48 3.83 14.34
N ASN A 72 5.92 3.27 15.40
CA ASN A 72 6.73 2.78 16.51
C ASN A 72 7.66 1.63 16.10
N SER A 73 7.18 0.76 15.23
CA SER A 73 7.94 -0.39 14.73
C SER A 73 8.73 -0.06 13.46
N LYS A 74 8.52 1.11 12.89
CA LYS A 74 9.06 1.50 11.59
C LYS A 74 8.78 0.44 10.54
N LEU A 75 7.50 0.09 10.42
CA LEU A 75 7.02 -0.99 9.56
C LEU A 75 5.86 -0.49 8.69
N ILE A 76 5.88 -0.86 7.42
CA ILE A 76 4.77 -0.69 6.50
C ILE A 76 4.31 -2.08 6.09
N ARG A 77 3.03 -2.36 6.28
CA ARG A 77 2.43 -3.63 5.89
C ARG A 77 1.51 -3.41 4.72
N LEU A 78 1.81 -4.07 3.59
CA LEU A 78 0.99 -3.96 2.38
C LEU A 78 -0.18 -4.95 2.46
N TYR A 79 -1.38 -4.43 2.28
CA TYR A 79 -2.60 -5.22 2.34
C TYR A 79 -3.06 -5.68 0.97
N ARG A 80 -3.19 -4.73 0.02
CA ARG A 80 -3.63 -5.02 -1.35
C ARG A 80 -2.99 -4.06 -2.33
N ILE A 81 -2.88 -4.52 -3.59
CA ILE A 81 -2.48 -3.69 -4.73
C ILE A 81 -3.59 -3.85 -5.76
N GLN A 82 -4.38 -2.81 -5.99
CA GLN A 82 -5.58 -2.90 -6.81
C GLN A 82 -5.67 -1.76 -7.81
N HIS A 83 -6.32 -2.04 -8.94
CA HIS A 83 -6.70 -0.98 -9.87
C HIS A 83 -7.70 -0.05 -9.19
N ARG A 84 -7.64 1.25 -9.52
CA ARG A 84 -8.50 2.27 -8.89
C ARG A 84 -9.99 1.95 -8.95
N SER A 85 -10.42 1.25 -9.99
CA SER A 85 -11.84 0.88 -10.16
C SER A 85 -12.31 -0.18 -9.18
N GLU A 86 -11.39 -0.87 -8.50
CA GLU A 86 -11.72 -2.00 -7.62
C GLU A 86 -11.58 -1.67 -6.14
N VAL A 87 -10.94 -0.56 -5.79
CA VAL A 87 -10.58 -0.26 -4.39
C VAL A 87 -11.78 -0.30 -3.46
N TYR A 88 -12.87 0.37 -3.81
CA TYR A 88 -14.03 0.45 -2.93
C TYR A 88 -15.05 -0.67 -3.15
N ARG A 89 -14.85 -1.51 -4.17
CA ARG A 89 -15.73 -2.66 -4.41
C ARG A 89 -15.41 -3.84 -3.51
N SER A 90 -14.21 -3.85 -2.94
CA SER A 90 -13.69 -4.98 -2.15
C SER A 90 -14.06 -4.89 -0.67
N PHE A 91 -14.73 -3.83 -0.26
CA PHE A 91 -15.02 -3.57 1.16
C PHE A 91 -16.52 -3.55 1.46
#